data_3b7651b10160e6a18fbce5656b36e0df
#
_entry.id   3b7651b10160e6a18fbce5656b36e0df
#
_cell.length_a   1.000
_cell.length_b   1.000
_cell.length_c   1.000
_cell.angle_alpha   90.00
_cell.angle_beta   90.00
_cell.angle_gamma   90.00
#
_symmetry.space_group_name_H-M   'P 1'
#
loop_
_entity.id
_entity.type
_entity.pdbx_description
1 polymer ?
#
loop_
_entity_poly.entity_id
_entity_poly.type
_entity_poly.pdbx_seq_one_letter_code
_entity_poly.pdbx_strand_id
1 'polypeptide(L)'
;ERVFLDTWVGRQSHGLFWRHYRIAGEDGAALLYAVSIWVIMDIESRALTKDHAWAVVSRVTVEGELPAAFKSIPFPRELAERSSRRVTDTETDGNGHLNNCLYLRWGQDLLPEEFARTHALRSVWIEYRKELPRGTESELTYSLSGSTLYVRGTAENKERFLLRMEYDETV
;
A
#
# COMPACT_ATOMS: atom_id res chain seq x y z
N GLU A 1 -5.97 -25.99 0.62
CA GLU A 1 -6.76 -24.92 1.21
C GLU A 1 -7.22 -23.98 0.10
N ARG A 2 -8.51 -23.67 0.04
CA ARG A 2 -9.07 -22.72 -0.92
C ARG A 2 -9.38 -21.43 -0.22
N VAL A 3 -9.17 -20.32 -0.92
CA VAL A 3 -9.57 -18.99 -0.47
C VAL A 3 -10.40 -18.31 -1.55
N PHE A 4 -11.30 -17.46 -1.12
CA PHE A 4 -12.15 -16.66 -2.00
C PHE A 4 -11.75 -15.21 -1.89
N LEU A 5 -11.54 -14.56 -3.03
CA LEU A 5 -11.25 -13.13 -3.10
C LEU A 5 -12.49 -12.39 -3.62
N ASP A 6 -13.07 -11.59 -2.76
CA ASP A 6 -14.13 -10.64 -3.12
C ASP A 6 -13.55 -9.24 -3.29
N THR A 7 -14.01 -8.52 -4.31
CA THR A 7 -13.65 -7.11 -4.47
C THR A 7 -14.86 -6.32 -4.99
N TRP A 8 -15.06 -5.12 -4.42
CA TRP A 8 -16.16 -4.24 -4.81
C TRP A 8 -15.77 -2.77 -4.68
N VAL A 9 -16.44 -1.93 -5.42
CA VAL A 9 -16.30 -0.48 -5.30
C VAL A 9 -17.24 0.00 -4.21
N GLY A 10 -16.69 0.70 -3.23
CA GLY A 10 -17.44 1.28 -2.14
C GLY A 10 -17.79 2.76 -2.41
N ARG A 11 -17.44 3.61 -1.45
CA ARG A 11 -17.70 5.05 -1.51
C ARG A 11 -16.97 5.70 -2.68
N GLN A 12 -17.65 6.67 -3.31
CA GLN A 12 -17.05 7.62 -4.24
C GLN A 12 -17.26 9.04 -3.71
N SER A 13 -16.22 9.85 -3.67
CA SER A 13 -16.31 11.25 -3.21
C SER A 13 -15.14 12.08 -3.75
N HIS A 14 -15.44 13.25 -4.30
CA HIS A 14 -14.43 14.22 -4.77
C HIS A 14 -13.36 13.63 -5.71
N GLY A 15 -13.74 12.72 -6.61
CA GLY A 15 -12.81 12.07 -7.53
C GLY A 15 -11.95 10.96 -6.92
N LEU A 16 -12.24 10.58 -5.69
CA LEU A 16 -11.65 9.44 -5.01
C LEU A 16 -12.61 8.26 -5.06
N PHE A 17 -12.08 7.07 -5.34
CA PHE A 17 -12.82 5.82 -5.47
C PHE A 17 -12.26 4.81 -4.47
N TRP A 18 -13.10 4.37 -3.52
CA TRP A 18 -12.72 3.33 -2.56
C TRP A 18 -13.01 1.97 -3.16
N ARG A 19 -12.02 1.12 -3.23
CA ARG A 19 -12.16 -0.27 -3.58
C ARG A 19 -11.83 -1.13 -2.38
N HIS A 20 -12.75 -2.01 -2.05
CA HIS A 20 -12.64 -2.95 -0.95
C HIS A 20 -12.26 -4.32 -1.45
N TYR A 21 -11.57 -5.07 -0.60
CA TYR A 21 -11.15 -6.43 -0.85
C TYR A 21 -11.36 -7.25 0.42
N ARG A 22 -11.80 -8.49 0.26
CA ARG A 22 -11.89 -9.47 1.32
C ARG A 22 -11.32 -10.79 0.82
N ILE A 23 -10.43 -11.40 1.59
CA ILE A 23 -10.05 -12.80 1.41
C ILE A 23 -10.72 -13.59 2.54
N ALA A 24 -11.43 -14.65 2.17
CA ALA A 24 -12.10 -15.53 3.11
C ALA A 24 -11.71 -17.00 2.89
N GLY A 25 -11.73 -17.79 3.95
CA GLY A 25 -11.57 -19.24 3.89
C GLY A 25 -12.82 -19.96 3.36
N GLU A 26 -12.75 -21.28 3.24
CA GLU A 26 -13.86 -22.12 2.79
C GLU A 26 -15.07 -22.07 3.73
N ASP A 27 -14.85 -21.78 4.99
CA ASP A 27 -15.87 -21.58 6.03
C ASP A 27 -16.52 -20.20 6.00
N GLY A 28 -16.07 -19.32 5.09
CA GLY A 28 -16.52 -17.93 4.97
C GLY A 28 -15.89 -16.98 6.00
N ALA A 29 -15.02 -17.47 6.90
CA ALA A 29 -14.31 -16.61 7.83
C ALA A 29 -13.34 -15.69 7.08
N ALA A 30 -13.38 -14.41 7.42
CA ALA A 30 -12.49 -13.44 6.80
C ALA A 30 -11.06 -13.61 7.33
N LEU A 31 -10.13 -13.79 6.40
CA LEU A 31 -8.70 -13.91 6.66
C LEU A 31 -7.98 -12.56 6.48
N LEU A 32 -8.47 -11.71 5.56
CA LEU A 32 -7.91 -10.42 5.28
C LEU A 32 -8.97 -9.46 4.78
N TYR A 33 -8.86 -8.20 5.20
CA TYR A 33 -9.54 -7.07 4.60
C TYR A 33 -8.54 -6.03 4.11
N ALA A 34 -8.82 -5.44 2.95
CA ALA A 34 -8.05 -4.32 2.45
C ALA A 34 -8.96 -3.27 1.82
N VAL A 35 -8.50 -2.02 1.86
CA VAL A 35 -9.13 -0.90 1.16
C VAL A 35 -8.07 -0.14 0.40
N SER A 36 -8.32 0.15 -0.86
CA SER A 36 -7.49 1.05 -1.65
C SER A 36 -8.28 2.26 -2.10
N ILE A 37 -7.61 3.42 -2.17
CA ILE A 37 -8.16 4.64 -2.73
C ILE A 37 -7.54 4.87 -4.09
N TRP A 38 -8.38 4.99 -5.09
CA TRP A 38 -8.00 5.23 -6.47
C TRP A 38 -8.35 6.63 -6.89
N VAL A 39 -7.53 7.20 -7.74
CA VAL A 39 -7.74 8.47 -8.40
C VAL A 39 -7.75 8.26 -9.92
N ILE A 40 -8.43 9.13 -10.63
CA ILE A 40 -8.38 9.16 -12.09
C ILE A 40 -7.40 10.25 -12.50
N MET A 41 -6.46 9.87 -13.33
CA MET A 41 -5.43 10.75 -13.83
C MET A 41 -5.47 10.77 -15.36
N ASP A 42 -5.39 11.95 -15.92
CA ASP A 42 -5.18 12.12 -17.36
C ASP A 42 -3.76 11.63 -17.72
N ILE A 43 -3.67 10.75 -18.70
CA ILE A 43 -2.43 10.06 -19.08
C ILE A 43 -1.42 11.04 -19.68
N GLU A 44 -1.87 12.03 -20.43
CA GLU A 44 -0.99 12.96 -21.15
C GLU A 44 -0.45 14.05 -20.22
N SER A 45 -1.36 14.71 -19.51
CA SER A 45 -0.99 15.81 -18.59
C SER A 45 -0.48 15.33 -17.23
N ARG A 46 -0.70 14.06 -16.88
CA ARG A 46 -0.42 13.49 -15.55
C ARG A 46 -1.11 14.24 -14.40
N ALA A 47 -2.17 14.96 -14.72
CA ALA A 47 -2.98 15.71 -13.76
C ALA A 47 -4.18 14.87 -13.30
N LEU A 48 -4.60 15.08 -12.05
CA LEU A 48 -5.85 14.51 -11.57
C LEU A 48 -7.02 15.14 -12.34
N THR A 49 -7.84 14.31 -12.97
CA THR A 49 -9.04 14.81 -13.64
C THR A 49 -10.18 15.02 -12.67
N LYS A 50 -10.93 16.09 -12.91
CA LYS A 50 -12.19 16.36 -12.21
C LYS A 50 -13.41 15.87 -12.99
N ASP A 51 -13.21 15.50 -14.25
CA ASP A 51 -14.28 14.94 -15.08
C ASP A 51 -14.37 13.44 -14.84
N HIS A 52 -15.41 13.03 -14.14
CA HIS A 52 -15.69 11.64 -13.80
C HIS A 52 -16.96 11.13 -14.49
N ALA A 53 -17.47 11.85 -15.50
CA ALA A 53 -18.75 11.53 -16.16
C ALA A 53 -18.74 10.13 -16.80
N TRP A 54 -17.59 9.65 -17.24
CA TRP A 54 -17.41 8.33 -17.82
C TRP A 54 -17.12 7.23 -16.79
N ALA A 55 -16.71 7.60 -15.56
CA ALA A 55 -16.49 6.65 -14.49
C ALA A 55 -17.85 6.18 -13.93
N VAL A 56 -18.63 5.54 -14.77
CA VAL A 56 -19.83 4.81 -14.33
C VAL A 56 -19.34 3.57 -13.59
N VAL A 57 -18.96 3.78 -12.36
CA VAL A 57 -18.68 2.68 -11.46
C VAL A 57 -20.00 1.97 -11.24
N SER A 58 -20.03 0.66 -11.50
CA SER A 58 -21.20 -0.14 -11.26
C SER A 58 -21.67 0.09 -9.81
N ARG A 59 -22.93 0.44 -9.63
CA ARG A 59 -23.54 0.71 -8.34
C ARG A 59 -23.80 -0.60 -7.55
N VAL A 60 -22.84 -1.49 -7.51
CA VAL A 60 -22.93 -2.67 -6.66
C VAL A 60 -22.64 -2.19 -5.24
N THR A 61 -23.67 -1.91 -4.51
CA THR A 61 -23.61 -1.76 -3.04
C THR A 61 -23.54 -3.15 -2.44
N VAL A 62 -22.44 -3.49 -1.83
CA VAL A 62 -22.36 -4.66 -0.96
C VAL A 62 -22.82 -4.20 0.41
N GLU A 63 -23.94 -4.72 0.88
CA GLU A 63 -24.41 -4.54 2.27
C GLU A 63 -23.51 -5.36 3.20
N GLY A 64 -23.05 -4.76 4.27
CA GLY A 64 -22.26 -5.42 5.31
C GLY A 64 -21.42 -4.42 6.10
N GLU A 65 -20.88 -4.84 7.22
CA GLU A 65 -19.89 -4.06 7.96
C GLU A 65 -18.63 -3.92 7.13
N LEU A 66 -18.37 -2.72 6.64
CA LEU A 66 -17.11 -2.38 6.02
C LEU A 66 -16.06 -2.17 7.10
N PRO A 67 -14.83 -2.67 6.92
CA PRO A 67 -13.74 -2.31 7.82
C PRO A 67 -13.66 -0.80 7.95
N ALA A 68 -13.20 -0.34 9.12
CA ALA A 68 -13.13 1.08 9.45
C ALA A 68 -12.59 1.90 8.28
N ALA A 69 -13.25 3.04 8.03
CA ALA A 69 -12.85 3.94 6.94
C ALA A 69 -11.35 4.21 6.98
N PHE A 70 -10.73 4.22 5.81
CA PHE A 70 -9.34 4.64 5.65
C PHE A 70 -9.12 5.96 6.39
N LYS A 71 -8.27 5.92 7.39
CA LYS A 71 -7.85 7.10 8.14
C LYS A 71 -6.38 7.36 7.83
N SER A 72 -6.04 8.63 7.60
CA SER A 72 -4.64 9.03 7.59
C SER A 72 -4.02 8.65 8.95
N ILE A 73 -2.93 7.92 8.91
CA ILE A 73 -2.25 7.46 10.11
C ILE A 73 -1.12 8.43 10.43
N PRO A 74 -0.94 8.84 11.68
CA PRO A 74 0.22 9.63 12.08
C PRO A 74 1.52 8.93 11.66
N PHE A 75 2.41 9.68 11.03
CA PHE A 75 3.70 9.19 10.56
C PHE A 75 4.82 10.00 11.24
N PRO A 76 5.88 9.36 11.78
CA PRO A 76 6.97 10.07 12.44
C PRO A 76 7.68 11.04 11.50
N ARG A 77 8.03 12.22 12.01
CA ARG A 77 8.80 13.21 11.23
C ARG A 77 10.23 12.74 11.00
N GLU A 78 10.83 12.17 12.02
CA GLU A 78 12.21 11.68 12.04
C GLU A 78 12.23 10.16 12.10
N LEU A 79 13.11 9.55 11.33
CA LEU A 79 13.35 8.12 11.28
C LEU A 79 14.85 7.89 11.46
N ALA A 80 15.22 6.88 12.26
CA ALA A 80 16.58 6.74 12.79
C ALA A 80 17.57 6.13 11.79
N GLU A 81 17.11 5.20 10.97
CA GLU A 81 17.95 4.36 10.11
C GLU A 81 17.86 4.79 8.65
N ARG A 82 18.89 4.43 7.88
CA ARG A 82 18.96 4.71 6.44
C ARG A 82 19.40 3.49 5.65
N SER A 83 18.85 3.36 4.46
CA SER A 83 19.20 2.38 3.44
C SER A 83 18.97 2.96 2.06
N SER A 84 19.38 2.27 1.01
CA SER A 84 19.02 2.64 -0.35
C SER A 84 18.62 1.41 -1.17
N ARG A 85 17.76 1.62 -2.15
CA ARG A 85 17.31 0.61 -3.10
C ARG A 85 17.22 1.19 -4.49
N ARG A 86 17.65 0.41 -5.47
CA ARG A 86 17.49 0.74 -6.88
C ARG A 86 16.43 -0.15 -7.49
N VAL A 87 15.46 0.46 -8.20
CA VAL A 87 14.43 -0.27 -8.94
C VAL A 87 15.08 -1.08 -10.06
N THR A 88 15.00 -2.40 -9.99
CA THR A 88 15.54 -3.32 -10.98
C THR A 88 14.52 -3.68 -12.07
N ASP A 89 14.97 -4.31 -13.15
CA ASP A 89 14.11 -4.75 -14.24
C ASP A 89 13.08 -5.78 -13.76
N THR A 90 13.46 -6.68 -12.86
CA THR A 90 12.60 -7.72 -12.32
C THR A 90 11.55 -7.20 -11.33
N GLU A 91 11.74 -5.99 -10.83
CA GLU A 91 10.80 -5.32 -9.91
C GLU A 91 9.81 -4.39 -10.63
N THR A 92 9.97 -4.25 -11.94
CA THR A 92 9.21 -3.30 -12.75
C THR A 92 7.93 -3.93 -13.27
N ASP A 93 6.82 -3.20 -13.20
CA ASP A 93 5.54 -3.57 -13.81
C ASP A 93 5.46 -3.21 -15.31
N GLY A 94 4.31 -3.50 -15.94
CA GLY A 94 4.06 -3.20 -17.34
C GLY A 94 4.08 -1.70 -17.71
N ASN A 95 4.02 -0.81 -16.72
CA ASN A 95 4.12 0.66 -16.90
C ASN A 95 5.55 1.17 -16.75
N GLY A 96 6.50 0.31 -16.46
CA GLY A 96 7.90 0.68 -16.26
C GLY A 96 8.20 1.27 -14.89
N HIS A 97 7.36 1.03 -13.89
CA HIS A 97 7.51 1.51 -12.52
C HIS A 97 7.63 0.35 -11.53
N LEU A 98 8.19 0.61 -10.35
CA LEU A 98 8.21 -0.35 -9.27
C LEU A 98 6.80 -0.90 -9.00
N ASN A 99 6.66 -2.22 -9.09
CA ASN A 99 5.38 -2.89 -8.82
C ASN A 99 4.91 -2.59 -7.40
N ASN A 100 3.62 -2.25 -7.25
CA ASN A 100 3.03 -1.84 -5.98
C ASN A 100 3.22 -2.85 -4.83
N CYS A 101 3.28 -4.14 -5.12
CA CYS A 101 3.51 -5.16 -4.10
C CYS A 101 4.96 -5.14 -3.55
N LEU A 102 5.91 -4.65 -4.33
CA LEU A 102 7.33 -4.70 -3.96
C LEU A 102 7.74 -3.61 -2.96
N TYR A 103 6.95 -2.55 -2.80
CA TYR A 103 7.16 -1.60 -1.71
C TYR A 103 7.07 -2.28 -0.34
N LEU A 104 6.14 -3.24 -0.19
CA LEU A 104 6.01 -4.03 1.04
C LEU A 104 7.24 -4.93 1.23
N ARG A 105 7.72 -5.55 0.15
CA ARG A 105 8.93 -6.38 0.19
C ARG A 105 10.14 -5.55 0.61
N TRP A 106 10.31 -4.35 0.05
CA TRP A 106 11.37 -3.44 0.46
C TRP A 106 11.31 -3.10 1.96
N GLY A 107 10.09 -2.92 2.50
CA GLY A 107 9.91 -2.72 3.94
C GLY A 107 10.30 -3.97 4.74
N GLN A 108 9.87 -5.15 4.34
CA GLN A 108 10.19 -6.41 5.02
C GLN A 108 11.70 -6.68 5.05
N ASP A 109 12.41 -6.36 3.96
CA ASP A 109 13.86 -6.56 3.86
C ASP A 109 14.68 -5.63 4.78
N LEU A 110 14.05 -4.61 5.41
CA LEU A 110 14.69 -3.73 6.39
C LEU A 110 14.59 -4.26 7.83
N LEU A 111 13.81 -5.31 8.07
CA LEU A 111 13.62 -5.89 9.39
C LEU A 111 14.87 -6.66 9.83
N PRO A 112 15.24 -6.58 11.10
CA PRO A 112 16.21 -7.51 11.68
C PRO A 112 15.73 -8.96 11.52
N GLU A 113 16.64 -9.88 11.20
CA GLU A 113 16.31 -11.30 10.96
C GLU A 113 15.58 -11.93 12.15
N GLU A 114 16.03 -11.67 13.37
CA GLU A 114 15.40 -12.17 14.59
C GLU A 114 13.95 -11.66 14.74
N PHE A 115 13.72 -10.38 14.43
CA PHE A 115 12.38 -9.81 14.46
C PHE A 115 11.47 -10.46 13.40
N ALA A 116 11.98 -10.58 12.16
CA ALA A 116 11.21 -11.20 11.07
C ALA A 116 10.87 -12.67 11.34
N ARG A 117 11.69 -13.38 12.13
CA ARG A 117 11.49 -14.79 12.50
C ARG A 117 10.41 -14.96 13.59
N THR A 118 10.27 -13.98 14.47
CA THR A 118 9.41 -14.05 15.67
C THR A 118 8.12 -13.24 15.57
N HIS A 119 7.91 -12.53 14.45
CA HIS A 119 6.74 -11.68 14.28
C HIS A 119 6.07 -11.91 12.92
N ALA A 120 4.75 -11.93 12.92
CA ALA A 120 3.92 -12.02 11.71
C ALA A 120 3.34 -10.65 11.35
N LEU A 121 3.29 -10.34 10.06
CA LEU A 121 2.67 -9.12 9.57
C LEU A 121 1.16 -9.14 9.86
N ARG A 122 0.68 -8.13 10.60
CA ARG A 122 -0.73 -7.96 10.97
C ARG A 122 -1.43 -6.95 10.09
N SER A 123 -0.84 -5.78 9.89
CA SER A 123 -1.45 -4.72 9.11
C SER A 123 -0.45 -3.91 8.30
N VAL A 124 -0.90 -3.39 7.18
CA VAL A 124 -0.12 -2.52 6.30
C VAL A 124 -0.91 -1.28 5.97
N TRP A 125 -0.26 -0.14 6.02
CA TRP A 125 -0.72 1.10 5.43
C TRP A 125 0.38 1.63 4.50
N ILE A 126 0.01 1.98 3.27
CA ILE A 126 0.93 2.55 2.29
C ILE A 126 0.29 3.74 1.58
N GLU A 127 1.05 4.79 1.40
CA GLU A 127 0.71 5.96 0.61
C GLU A 127 1.70 6.11 -0.54
N TYR A 128 1.22 5.88 -1.75
CA TYR A 128 1.98 6.10 -2.98
C TYR A 128 1.85 7.57 -3.39
N ARG A 129 2.91 8.35 -3.29
CA ARG A 129 2.93 9.79 -3.62
C ARG A 129 3.39 10.06 -5.04
N LYS A 130 4.37 9.29 -5.49
CA LYS A 130 4.89 9.37 -6.86
C LYS A 130 5.52 8.04 -7.25
N GLU A 131 5.39 7.67 -8.50
CA GLU A 131 5.96 6.47 -9.08
C GLU A 131 7.50 6.45 -8.94
N LEU A 132 8.05 5.25 -8.84
CA LEU A 132 9.48 4.97 -8.91
C LEU A 132 9.78 4.26 -10.24
N PRO A 133 10.23 4.98 -11.27
CA PRO A 133 10.60 4.38 -12.55
C PRO A 133 11.76 3.39 -12.42
N ARG A 134 11.87 2.48 -13.37
CA ARG A 134 13.00 1.58 -13.52
C ARG A 134 14.33 2.33 -13.46
N GLY A 135 15.28 1.77 -12.74
CA GLY A 135 16.62 2.34 -12.57
C GLY A 135 16.72 3.49 -11.56
N THR A 136 15.57 3.98 -11.02
CA THR A 136 15.58 5.00 -9.98
C THR A 136 16.21 4.47 -8.70
N GLU A 137 17.12 5.24 -8.14
CA GLU A 137 17.66 5.01 -6.80
C GLU A 137 16.80 5.74 -5.77
N SER A 138 16.30 5.00 -4.79
CA SER A 138 15.49 5.53 -3.70
C SER A 138 16.26 5.42 -2.38
N GLU A 139 16.40 6.53 -1.70
CA GLU A 139 16.84 6.55 -0.31
C GLU A 139 15.66 6.14 0.58
N LEU A 140 15.90 5.20 1.50
CA LEU A 140 14.93 4.72 2.47
C LEU A 140 15.36 5.20 3.85
N THR A 141 14.52 5.99 4.50
CA THR A 141 14.65 6.28 5.93
C THR A 141 13.61 5.46 6.68
N TYR A 142 14.00 4.82 7.77
CA TYR A 142 13.09 3.92 8.49
C TYR A 142 13.36 3.86 9.99
N SER A 143 12.38 3.38 10.73
CA SER A 143 12.49 3.07 12.15
C SER A 143 11.56 1.92 12.52
N LEU A 144 12.08 0.96 13.28
CA LEU A 144 11.30 -0.06 13.95
C LEU A 144 11.05 0.41 15.39
N SER A 145 9.79 0.69 15.73
CA SER A 145 9.36 1.16 17.06
C SER A 145 8.38 0.16 17.67
N GLY A 146 8.85 -0.60 18.66
CA GLY A 146 8.11 -1.76 19.15
C GLY A 146 7.86 -2.75 18.01
N SER A 147 6.61 -3.06 17.75
CA SER A 147 6.19 -3.94 16.65
C SER A 147 5.73 -3.19 15.38
N THR A 148 6.10 -1.92 15.22
CA THR A 148 5.71 -1.11 14.06
C THR A 148 6.93 -0.62 13.29
N LEU A 149 7.01 -0.98 12.01
CA LEU A 149 7.98 -0.45 11.07
C LEU A 149 7.40 0.74 10.31
N TYR A 150 8.14 1.83 10.27
CA TYR A 150 7.87 3.01 9.46
C TYR A 150 8.97 3.15 8.41
N VAL A 151 8.60 3.33 7.14
CA VAL A 151 9.54 3.55 6.03
C VAL A 151 9.10 4.73 5.19
N ARG A 152 10.02 5.64 4.91
CA ARG A 152 9.86 6.73 3.95
C ARG A 152 10.84 6.52 2.81
N GLY A 153 10.32 6.44 1.59
CA GLY A 153 11.14 6.40 0.38
C GLY A 153 11.21 7.76 -0.29
N THR A 154 12.41 8.20 -0.61
CA THR A 154 12.67 9.45 -1.33
C THR A 154 13.54 9.19 -2.57
N ALA A 155 13.29 9.92 -3.63
CA ALA A 155 14.14 9.95 -4.81
C ALA A 155 14.11 11.36 -5.41
N GLU A 156 15.25 11.87 -5.91
CA GLU A 156 15.37 13.22 -6.44
C GLU A 156 14.86 14.28 -5.45
N ASN A 157 15.19 14.13 -4.17
CA ASN A 157 14.76 15.01 -3.07
C ASN A 157 13.23 15.14 -2.93
N LYS A 158 12.45 14.16 -3.43
CA LYS A 158 11.00 14.14 -3.31
C LYS A 158 10.55 12.85 -2.65
N GLU A 159 9.59 12.97 -1.77
CA GLU A 159 8.95 11.81 -1.15
C GLU A 159 8.15 11.03 -2.20
N ARG A 160 8.41 9.73 -2.27
CA ARG A 160 7.79 8.80 -3.23
C ARG A 160 6.71 7.96 -2.58
N PHE A 161 6.97 7.52 -1.36
CA PHE A 161 5.99 6.73 -0.60
C PHE A 161 6.23 6.82 0.90
N LEU A 162 5.16 6.53 1.64
CA LEU A 162 5.19 6.25 3.07
C LEU A 162 4.62 4.86 3.30
N LEU A 163 5.26 4.06 4.12
CA LEU A 163 4.85 2.70 4.46
C LEU A 163 4.89 2.51 5.97
N ARG A 164 3.80 2.00 6.53
CA ARG A 164 3.72 1.55 7.92
C ARG A 164 3.28 0.09 7.93
N MET A 165 4.01 -0.73 8.68
CA MET A 165 3.73 -2.15 8.83
C MET A 165 3.67 -2.48 10.33
N GLU A 166 2.61 -3.12 10.76
CA GLU A 166 2.42 -3.57 12.14
C GLU A 166 2.53 -5.09 12.20
N TYR A 167 3.15 -5.57 13.24
CA TYR A 167 3.43 -6.98 13.44
C TYR A 167 2.89 -7.45 14.78
N ASP A 168 2.52 -8.72 14.87
CA ASP A 168 2.22 -9.41 16.11
C ASP A 168 3.31 -10.45 16.37
N GLU A 169 3.69 -10.62 17.63
CA GLU A 169 4.60 -11.67 18.04
C GLU A 169 3.96 -13.04 17.80
N THR A 170 4.68 -13.91 17.13
CA THR A 170 4.25 -15.30 16.93
C THR A 170 4.71 -16.13 18.12
N VAL A 171 3.74 -16.62 18.90
CA VAL A 171 3.97 -17.51 20.06
C VAL A 171 4.52 -18.86 19.60
#